data_71c46c0be369a6f202f35a42ea20259d
#
_entry.id   71c46c0be369a6f202f35a42ea20259d
#
_cell.length_a   1.000
_cell.length_b   1.000
_cell.length_c   1.000
_cell.angle_alpha   90.00
_cell.angle_beta   90.00
_cell.angle_gamma   90.00
#
_symmetry.space_group_name_H-M   'P 1'
#
loop_
_entity.id
_entity.type
_entity.pdbx_description
1 polymer ?
#
loop_
_entity_poly.entity_id
_entity_poly.type
_entity_poly.pdbx_seq_one_letter_code
_entity_poly.pdbx_strand_id
1 'polypeptide(L)'
;IARFEIPISNVIDDVLEAAAQTVRSWRAEPALRLADNLAEFSRFLPPELLSAAAQTSDLTASNVPGVPVPVWLSGAKIERMYPLVATIGAAINITMLTYAGVASVGISTDDAAVDDRDELVRSLRYGFREVIGHPVIAGNPLTLPTST
;
A
#
# COMPACT_ATOMS: atom_id res chain seq x y z
N ILE A 1 -7.24 0.89 -11.03
CA ILE A 1 -6.28 -0.01 -10.36
C ILE A 1 -5.23 -0.38 -11.39
N ALA A 2 -3.96 -0.04 -11.10
CA ALA A 2 -2.82 -0.50 -11.88
C ALA A 2 -2.52 -1.94 -11.54
N ARG A 3 -2.17 -2.73 -12.53
CA ARG A 3 -1.66 -4.09 -12.32
C ARG A 3 -0.26 -4.16 -12.85
N PHE A 4 0.60 -4.80 -12.06
CA PHE A 4 1.95 -5.11 -12.48
C PHE A 4 2.47 -6.33 -11.74
N GLU A 5 3.34 -7.04 -12.41
CA GLU A 5 4.07 -8.16 -11.83
C GLU A 5 5.39 -7.63 -11.28
N ILE A 6 5.68 -7.99 -10.03
CA ILE A 6 6.97 -7.70 -9.41
C ILE A 6 7.72 -9.03 -9.32
N PRO A 7 8.94 -9.14 -9.87
CA PRO A 7 9.71 -10.37 -9.79
C PRO A 7 10.05 -10.70 -8.34
N ILE A 8 9.93 -11.97 -7.99
CA ILE A 8 10.41 -12.47 -6.69
C ILE A 8 11.92 -12.68 -6.81
N SER A 9 12.69 -11.95 -6.03
CA SER A 9 14.15 -12.07 -5.97
C SER A 9 14.60 -12.10 -4.51
N ASN A 10 15.68 -12.83 -4.25
CA ASN A 10 16.36 -12.82 -2.95
C ASN A 10 17.30 -11.62 -2.78
N VAL A 11 17.46 -10.81 -3.84
CA VAL A 11 18.26 -9.59 -3.85
C VAL A 11 17.33 -8.40 -3.74
N ILE A 12 17.39 -7.68 -2.63
CA ILE A 12 16.48 -6.57 -2.35
C ILE A 12 16.61 -5.43 -3.35
N ASP A 13 17.83 -5.18 -3.85
CA ASP A 13 18.09 -4.16 -4.86
C ASP A 13 17.30 -4.40 -6.14
N ASP A 14 17.26 -5.66 -6.61
CA ASP A 14 16.52 -6.03 -7.82
C ASP A 14 15.02 -5.77 -7.66
N VAL A 15 14.48 -6.11 -6.48
CA VAL A 15 13.06 -5.90 -6.16
C VAL A 15 12.73 -4.41 -6.09
N LEU A 16 13.57 -3.62 -5.42
CA LEU A 16 13.38 -2.18 -5.29
C LEU A 16 13.50 -1.47 -6.65
N GLU A 17 14.46 -1.87 -7.47
CA GLU A 17 14.65 -1.30 -8.81
C GLU A 17 13.46 -1.64 -9.71
N ALA A 18 13.03 -2.91 -9.75
CA ALA A 18 11.89 -3.36 -10.53
C ALA A 18 10.61 -2.62 -10.11
N ALA A 19 10.34 -2.52 -8.81
CA ALA A 19 9.20 -1.78 -8.28
C ALA A 19 9.26 -0.29 -8.64
N ALA A 20 10.42 0.34 -8.50
CA ALA A 20 10.61 1.75 -8.85
C ALA A 20 10.46 2.02 -10.35
N GLN A 21 10.96 1.13 -11.20
CA GLN A 21 10.79 1.23 -12.65
C GLN A 21 9.31 1.10 -13.04
N THR A 22 8.63 0.11 -12.47
CA THR A 22 7.20 -0.13 -12.71
C THR A 22 6.36 1.08 -12.32
N VAL A 23 6.58 1.65 -11.15
CA VAL A 23 5.86 2.85 -10.69
C VAL A 23 6.17 4.07 -11.58
N ARG A 24 7.43 4.23 -12.02
CA ARG A 24 7.82 5.34 -12.91
C ARG A 24 7.16 5.21 -14.28
N SER A 25 7.18 4.03 -14.89
CA SER A 25 6.56 3.80 -16.20
C SER A 25 5.05 4.07 -16.15
N TRP A 26 4.40 3.62 -15.07
CA TRP A 26 2.98 3.85 -14.85
C TRP A 26 2.63 5.33 -14.69
N ARG A 27 3.42 6.09 -13.93
CA ARG A 27 3.21 7.54 -13.77
C ARG A 27 3.43 8.33 -15.06
N ALA A 28 4.23 7.79 -15.98
CA ALA A 28 4.48 8.39 -17.30
C ALA A 28 3.37 8.05 -18.31
N GLU A 29 2.45 7.13 -17.99
CA GLU A 29 1.39 6.66 -18.89
C GLU A 29 0.36 7.78 -19.14
N PRO A 30 0.17 8.23 -20.40
CA PRO A 30 -0.82 9.26 -20.71
C PRO A 30 -2.26 8.84 -20.40
N ALA A 31 -2.53 7.53 -20.37
CA ALA A 31 -3.83 6.95 -20.05
C ALA A 31 -4.28 7.25 -18.61
N LEU A 32 -3.36 7.57 -17.69
CA LEU A 32 -3.73 7.97 -16.32
C LEU A 32 -4.52 9.27 -16.28
N ARG A 33 -4.26 10.20 -17.22
CA ARG A 33 -5.05 11.45 -17.32
C ARG A 33 -6.48 11.21 -17.80
N LEU A 34 -6.71 10.10 -18.51
CA LEU A 34 -8.04 9.63 -18.88
C LEU A 34 -8.73 8.86 -17.76
N ALA A 35 -7.96 8.28 -16.83
CA ALA A 35 -8.50 7.50 -15.71
C ALA A 35 -9.31 8.37 -14.73
N ASP A 36 -8.98 9.65 -14.58
CA ASP A 36 -9.76 10.58 -13.74
C ASP A 36 -11.18 10.77 -14.33
N ASN A 37 -11.31 10.82 -15.64
CA ASN A 37 -12.61 10.88 -16.30
C ASN A 37 -13.35 9.53 -16.28
N LEU A 38 -12.62 8.41 -16.30
CA LEU A 38 -13.18 7.06 -16.16
C LEU A 38 -13.60 6.74 -14.71
N ALA A 39 -12.99 7.38 -13.71
CA ALA A 39 -13.38 7.22 -12.32
C ALA A 39 -14.81 7.74 -12.07
N GLU A 40 -15.24 8.79 -12.79
CA GLU A 40 -16.65 9.21 -12.75
C GLU A 40 -17.59 8.17 -13.38
N PHE A 41 -17.17 7.48 -14.42
CA PHE A 41 -17.91 6.40 -15.05
C PHE A 41 -17.99 5.13 -14.19
N SER A 42 -16.98 4.88 -13.35
CA SER A 42 -16.94 3.68 -12.49
C SER A 42 -18.07 3.64 -11.45
N ARG A 43 -18.64 4.78 -11.10
CA ARG A 43 -19.81 4.87 -10.18
C ARG A 43 -21.07 4.27 -10.80
N PHE A 44 -21.12 4.05 -12.11
CA PHE A 44 -22.22 3.40 -12.82
C PHE A 44 -21.94 1.92 -13.12
N LEU A 45 -20.73 1.42 -12.82
CA LEU A 45 -20.41 0.01 -12.99
C LEU A 45 -20.97 -0.81 -11.83
N PRO A 46 -21.58 -1.98 -12.09
CA PRO A 46 -22.00 -2.88 -11.05
C PRO A 46 -20.81 -3.29 -10.16
N PRO A 47 -21.02 -3.39 -8.83
CA PRO A 47 -19.95 -3.80 -7.89
C PRO A 47 -19.29 -5.13 -8.26
N GLU A 48 -20.05 -6.03 -8.91
CA GLU A 48 -19.61 -7.35 -9.34
C GLU A 48 -18.49 -7.26 -10.40
N LEU A 49 -18.53 -6.27 -11.30
CA LEU A 49 -17.47 -6.05 -12.29
C LEU A 49 -16.20 -5.49 -11.67
N LEU A 50 -16.34 -4.65 -10.64
CA LEU A 50 -15.19 -4.12 -9.89
C LEU A 50 -14.52 -5.22 -9.06
N SER A 51 -15.31 -6.08 -8.41
CA SER A 51 -14.80 -7.21 -7.63
C SER A 51 -14.16 -8.27 -8.52
N ALA A 52 -14.77 -8.62 -9.66
CA ALA A 52 -14.18 -9.55 -10.62
C ALA A 52 -12.84 -9.05 -11.17
N ALA A 53 -12.68 -7.74 -11.35
CA ALA A 53 -11.40 -7.15 -11.73
C ALA A 53 -10.36 -7.23 -10.61
N ALA A 54 -10.74 -7.19 -9.34
CA ALA A 54 -9.84 -7.29 -8.19
C ALA A 54 -9.42 -8.74 -7.89
N GLN A 55 -10.31 -9.73 -8.11
CA GLN A 55 -10.10 -11.15 -7.85
C GLN A 55 -8.93 -11.80 -8.60
N THR A 56 -8.34 -11.11 -9.55
CA THR A 56 -7.16 -11.59 -10.29
C THR A 56 -5.83 -11.03 -9.75
N SER A 57 -5.86 -10.38 -8.58
CA SER A 57 -4.68 -9.83 -7.91
C SER A 57 -4.48 -10.50 -6.56
N ASP A 58 -3.29 -11.03 -6.32
CA ASP A 58 -2.94 -11.64 -5.03
C ASP A 58 -2.85 -10.57 -3.94
N LEU A 59 -2.34 -9.40 -4.30
CA LEU A 59 -2.06 -8.30 -3.39
C LEU A 59 -2.50 -6.97 -4.00
N THR A 60 -3.12 -6.13 -3.17
CA THR A 60 -3.32 -4.71 -3.47
C THR A 60 -2.45 -3.88 -2.56
N ALA A 61 -1.64 -3.00 -3.13
CA ALA A 61 -0.83 -2.04 -2.39
C ALA A 61 -1.23 -0.60 -2.72
N SER A 62 -1.39 0.23 -1.70
CA SER A 62 -1.76 1.63 -1.85
C SER A 62 -0.89 2.52 -0.98
N ASN A 63 -0.49 3.67 -1.52
CA ASN A 63 0.19 4.72 -0.77
C ASN A 63 -0.67 5.99 -0.82
N VAL A 64 -1.19 6.38 0.32
CA VAL A 64 -2.06 7.55 0.48
C VAL A 64 -1.28 8.66 1.19
N PRO A 65 -0.92 9.74 0.49
CA PRO A 65 -0.34 10.90 1.15
C PRO A 65 -1.40 11.55 2.04
N GLY A 66 -1.12 11.62 3.33
CA GLY A 66 -2.00 12.28 4.30
C GLY A 66 -1.56 13.71 4.61
N VAL A 67 -2.11 14.26 5.68
CA VAL A 67 -1.83 15.64 6.10
C VAL A 67 -0.43 15.74 6.71
N PRO A 68 0.46 16.63 6.21
CA PRO A 68 1.85 16.72 6.66
C PRO A 68 2.02 17.40 8.02
N VAL A 69 0.98 18.04 8.54
CA VAL A 69 0.98 18.78 9.81
C VAL A 69 -0.02 18.18 10.80
N PRO A 70 0.19 18.36 12.12
CA PRO A 70 -0.78 17.97 13.12
C PRO A 70 -2.13 18.66 12.91
N VAL A 71 -3.23 17.91 13.06
CA VAL A 71 -4.60 18.42 13.00
C VAL A 71 -5.35 18.11 14.30
N TRP A 72 -6.41 18.87 14.56
CA TRP A 72 -7.24 18.76 15.76
C TRP A 72 -8.69 18.48 15.36
N LEU A 73 -9.33 17.61 16.10
CA LEU A 73 -10.75 17.31 15.98
C LEU A 73 -11.43 17.70 17.29
N SER A 74 -12.35 18.65 17.23
CA SER A 74 -13.08 19.15 18.41
C SER A 74 -12.16 19.56 19.59
N GLY A 75 -11.01 20.16 19.30
CA GLY A 75 -10.02 20.59 20.29
C GLY A 75 -9.03 19.50 20.74
N ALA A 76 -9.22 18.24 20.38
CA ALA A 76 -8.29 17.17 20.65
C ALA A 76 -7.31 16.99 19.47
N LYS A 77 -6.01 16.92 19.79
CA LYS A 77 -4.98 16.66 18.79
C LYS A 77 -5.08 15.20 18.30
N ILE A 78 -5.06 15.00 16.99
CA ILE A 78 -4.94 13.67 16.42
C ILE A 78 -3.47 13.26 16.52
N GLU A 79 -3.19 12.20 17.27
CA GLU A 79 -1.82 11.71 17.46
C GLU A 79 -1.38 10.80 16.33
N ARG A 80 -2.27 9.95 15.82
CA ARG A 80 -1.98 9.00 14.72
C ARG A 80 -3.19 8.75 13.87
N MET A 81 -2.94 8.40 12.60
CA MET A 81 -3.96 7.92 11.68
C MET A 81 -3.54 6.56 11.14
N TYR A 82 -4.49 5.63 11.07
CA TYR A 82 -4.26 4.29 10.52
C TYR A 82 -5.22 4.05 9.37
N PRO A 83 -4.73 3.57 8.21
CA PRO A 83 -5.60 3.23 7.10
C PRO A 83 -6.26 1.86 7.36
N LEU A 84 -7.56 1.76 7.11
CA LEU A 84 -8.31 0.51 7.11
C LEU A 84 -9.05 0.43 5.78
N VAL A 85 -8.67 -0.52 4.94
CA VAL A 85 -9.21 -0.69 3.60
C VAL A 85 -9.59 -2.16 3.40
N ALA A 86 -10.78 -2.41 2.85
CA ALA A 86 -11.22 -3.76 2.53
C ALA A 86 -10.33 -4.40 1.44
N THR A 87 -10.29 -5.72 1.40
CA THR A 87 -9.50 -6.50 0.42
C THR A 87 -10.02 -6.35 -1.01
N ILE A 88 -11.32 -6.08 -1.18
CA ILE A 88 -12.00 -5.86 -2.49
C ILE A 88 -11.70 -7.01 -3.48
N GLY A 89 -11.69 -8.26 -2.99
CA GLY A 89 -11.47 -9.46 -3.81
C GLY A 89 -10.00 -9.87 -3.99
N ALA A 90 -9.03 -9.10 -3.50
CA ALA A 90 -7.64 -9.55 -3.36
C ALA A 90 -7.47 -10.35 -2.05
N ALA A 91 -6.46 -11.23 -1.99
CA ALA A 91 -6.15 -11.96 -0.75
C ALA A 91 -5.66 -11.02 0.36
N ILE A 92 -4.88 -10.00 -0.01
CA ILE A 92 -4.25 -9.06 0.92
C ILE A 92 -4.40 -7.64 0.39
N ASN A 93 -4.72 -6.69 1.27
CA ASN A 93 -4.61 -5.26 1.01
C ASN A 93 -3.63 -4.63 1.99
N ILE A 94 -2.61 -3.96 1.46
CA ILE A 94 -1.62 -3.21 2.24
C ILE A 94 -1.77 -1.74 1.86
N THR A 95 -2.17 -0.91 2.80
CA THR A 95 -2.30 0.53 2.58
C THR A 95 -1.39 1.29 3.53
N MET A 96 -0.58 2.18 3.00
CA MET A 96 0.24 3.11 3.77
C MET A 96 -0.40 4.49 3.75
N LEU A 97 -0.48 5.11 4.92
CA LEU A 97 -0.94 6.49 5.11
C LEU A 97 0.12 7.29 5.86
N THR A 98 0.49 8.46 5.34
CA THR A 98 1.41 9.38 6.01
C THR A 98 0.64 10.46 6.76
N TYR A 99 0.96 10.69 8.03
CA TYR A 99 0.38 11.77 8.83
C TYR A 99 1.44 12.40 9.72
N ALA A 100 1.60 13.73 9.64
CA ALA A 100 2.55 14.51 10.44
C ALA A 100 3.97 13.91 10.47
N GLY A 101 4.45 13.42 9.33
CA GLY A 101 5.78 12.82 9.17
C GLY A 101 5.88 11.34 9.59
N VAL A 102 4.77 10.72 10.03
CA VAL A 102 4.73 9.30 10.41
C VAL A 102 3.96 8.50 9.35
N ALA A 103 4.56 7.43 8.84
CA ALA A 103 3.89 6.47 7.99
C ALA A 103 3.26 5.35 8.83
N SER A 104 1.96 5.14 8.65
CA SER A 104 1.21 4.04 9.26
C SER A 104 0.78 3.06 8.18
N VAL A 105 0.93 1.77 8.42
CA VAL A 105 0.56 0.70 7.49
C VAL A 105 -0.61 -0.08 8.06
N GLY A 106 -1.70 -0.15 7.30
CA GLY A 106 -2.84 -1.03 7.55
C GLY A 106 -2.78 -2.24 6.63
N ILE A 107 -3.04 -3.41 7.19
CA ILE A 107 -3.05 -4.68 6.47
C ILE A 107 -4.41 -5.33 6.70
N SER A 108 -5.11 -5.60 5.62
CA SER A 108 -6.36 -6.36 5.62
C SER A 108 -6.16 -7.65 4.83
N THR A 109 -6.66 -8.75 5.35
CA THR A 109 -6.53 -10.08 4.75
C THR A 109 -7.90 -10.70 4.54
N ASP A 110 -8.02 -11.53 3.51
CA ASP A 110 -9.14 -12.45 3.35
C ASP A 110 -8.82 -13.74 4.12
N ASP A 111 -9.68 -14.11 5.06
CA ASP A 111 -9.50 -15.29 5.92
C ASP A 111 -9.53 -16.61 5.15
N ALA A 112 -10.18 -16.60 3.97
CA ALA A 112 -10.21 -17.78 3.09
C ALA A 112 -8.92 -17.94 2.27
N ALA A 113 -8.11 -16.88 2.15
CA ALA A 113 -6.91 -16.86 1.32
C ALA A 113 -5.61 -16.84 2.15
N VAL A 114 -5.67 -16.45 3.42
CA VAL A 114 -4.51 -16.30 4.30
C VAL A 114 -4.72 -17.12 5.57
N ASP A 115 -4.15 -18.32 5.61
CA ASP A 115 -4.28 -19.26 6.71
C ASP A 115 -3.47 -18.85 7.96
N ASP A 116 -2.25 -18.32 7.78
CA ASP A 116 -1.35 -17.90 8.86
C ASP A 116 -1.07 -16.40 8.81
N ARG A 117 -1.92 -15.64 9.53
CA ARG A 117 -1.77 -14.19 9.62
C ARG A 117 -0.54 -13.78 10.42
N ASP A 118 -0.15 -14.56 11.40
CA ASP A 118 0.99 -14.25 12.25
C ASP A 118 2.29 -14.39 11.45
N GLU A 119 2.37 -15.41 10.59
CA GLU A 119 3.49 -15.57 9.65
C GLU A 119 3.53 -14.43 8.64
N LEU A 120 2.39 -14.06 8.07
CA LEU A 120 2.30 -12.90 7.17
C LEU A 120 2.81 -11.63 7.84
N VAL A 121 2.38 -11.35 9.06
CA VAL A 121 2.81 -10.15 9.81
C VAL A 121 4.31 -10.20 10.12
N ARG A 122 4.84 -11.37 10.50
CA ARG A 122 6.30 -11.56 10.73
C ARG A 122 7.10 -11.28 9.44
N SER A 123 6.68 -11.86 8.33
CA SER A 123 7.33 -11.71 7.03
C SER A 123 7.29 -10.27 6.54
N LEU A 124 6.15 -9.59 6.66
CA LEU A 124 6.02 -8.18 6.31
C LEU A 124 6.92 -7.28 7.19
N ARG A 125 6.95 -7.53 8.50
CA ARG A 125 7.84 -6.79 9.41
C ARG A 125 9.32 -7.00 9.06
N TYR A 126 9.69 -8.21 8.69
CA TYR A 126 11.05 -8.50 8.24
C TYR A 126 11.38 -7.70 6.97
N GLY A 127 10.56 -7.81 5.93
CA GLY A 127 10.77 -7.08 4.68
C GLY A 127 10.79 -5.54 4.87
N PHE A 128 9.90 -4.99 5.71
CA PHE A 128 9.95 -3.56 6.04
C PHE A 128 11.26 -3.15 6.71
N ARG A 129 11.82 -3.98 7.60
CA ARG A 129 13.11 -3.69 8.24
C ARG A 129 14.25 -3.70 7.25
N GLU A 130 14.26 -4.64 6.32
CA GLU A 130 15.26 -4.69 5.26
C GLU A 130 15.18 -3.44 4.37
N VAL A 131 13.98 -3.07 3.92
CA VAL A 131 13.78 -1.88 3.09
C VAL A 131 14.21 -0.61 3.82
N ILE A 132 13.82 -0.44 5.09
CA ILE A 132 14.14 0.76 5.87
C ILE A 132 15.65 0.83 6.19
N GLY A 133 16.28 -0.32 6.43
CA GLY A 133 17.73 -0.43 6.66
C GLY A 133 18.58 -0.28 5.41
N HIS A 134 17.97 -0.25 4.23
CA HIS A 134 18.70 -0.18 2.97
C HIS A 134 19.37 1.20 2.80
N PRO A 135 20.66 1.29 2.37
CA PRO A 135 21.42 2.54 2.29
C PRO A 135 20.77 3.64 1.45
N VAL A 136 20.03 3.25 0.40
CA VAL A 136 19.30 4.19 -0.49
C VAL A 136 18.12 4.85 0.22
N ILE A 137 17.56 4.22 1.27
CA ILE A 137 16.36 4.66 1.98
C ILE A 137 16.71 5.21 3.36
N ALA A 138 17.82 4.77 3.95
CA ALA A 138 18.29 5.16 5.29
C ALA A 138 18.59 6.67 5.47
N GLY A 139 18.57 7.45 4.38
CA GLY A 139 18.63 8.91 4.44
C GLY A 139 17.37 9.57 5.03
N ASN A 140 16.30 8.80 5.29
CA ASN A 140 15.06 9.29 5.89
C ASN A 140 14.62 8.31 6.98
N PRO A 141 14.80 8.62 8.28
CA PRO A 141 14.58 7.68 9.36
C PRO A 141 13.08 7.35 9.52
N LEU A 142 12.66 6.24 8.93
CA LEU A 142 11.40 5.59 9.27
C LEU A 142 11.62 4.72 10.50
N THR A 143 11.16 5.16 11.66
CA THR A 143 11.22 4.36 12.89
C THR A 143 9.99 3.45 12.96
N LEU A 144 10.21 2.14 12.97
CA LEU A 144 9.16 1.19 13.31
C LEU A 144 8.93 1.22 14.84
N PRO A 145 7.68 1.32 15.33
CA PRO A 145 7.43 1.20 16.74
C PRO A 145 7.83 -0.20 17.24
N THR A 146 8.65 -0.26 18.27
CA THR A 146 8.92 -1.50 18.98
C THR A 146 7.65 -1.94 19.69
N SER A 147 7.16 -3.15 19.36
CA SER A 147 6.06 -3.77 20.13
C SER A 147 6.54 -4.04 21.56
N THR A 148 5.94 -3.40 22.52
CA THR A 148 5.86 -3.89 23.89
C THR A 148 4.76 -4.91 24.00
#